data_b94194432d91570a23b7d6803def1b41
#
_entry.id   b94194432d91570a23b7d6803def1b41
#
_cell.length_a   1.000
_cell.length_b   1.000
_cell.length_c   1.000
_cell.angle_alpha   90.00
_cell.angle_beta   90.00
_cell.angle_gamma   90.00
#
_symmetry.space_group_name_H-M   'P 1'
#
loop_
_entity.id
_entity.type
_entity.pdbx_description
1 polymer ?
#
loop_
_entity_poly.entity_id
_entity_poly.type
_entity_poly.pdbx_seq_one_letter_code
_entity_poly.pdbx_strand_id
1 'polypeptide(L)'
;MAKHFTLPYEGGLIDKNLPAGILHTYEKIWTHVYPESRPASYAIADFIVNAINTHEGGLYRLGLSTGSTPTSLYNELARRYRDGKVSFKNVEVVSIDEYYPIDRDAAQSRNHRLHEALLDKVDIRKENIHIPDGTLSEEETGPYCIQFDAKARNLDLLVMGVGEQGQVGFNEAGSNEKTRTRVVRL
;
A
#
# COMPACT_ATOMS: atom_id res chain seq x y z
N MET A 1 -3.03 -12.84 -19.99
CA MET A 1 -2.21 -11.81 -20.67
C MET A 1 -2.01 -10.69 -19.66
N ALA A 2 -0.79 -10.45 -19.21
CA ALA A 2 -0.50 -9.34 -18.30
C ALA A 2 -0.72 -8.02 -19.08
N LYS A 3 -1.65 -7.19 -18.62
CA LYS A 3 -1.80 -5.83 -19.16
C LYS A 3 -0.54 -5.06 -18.80
N HIS A 4 0.23 -4.67 -19.80
CA HIS A 4 1.35 -3.74 -19.63
C HIS A 4 0.77 -2.39 -19.20
N PHE A 5 0.98 -2.03 -17.94
CA PHE A 5 0.65 -0.71 -17.44
C PHE A 5 1.82 0.23 -17.76
N THR A 6 1.59 1.15 -18.67
CA THR A 6 2.49 2.30 -18.85
C THR A 6 1.98 3.40 -17.92
N LEU A 7 2.78 3.83 -16.95
CA LEU A 7 2.45 5.04 -16.19
C LEU A 7 2.36 6.22 -17.16
N PRO A 8 1.27 7.00 -17.18
CA PRO A 8 1.05 8.05 -18.17
C PRO A 8 1.87 9.32 -17.91
N TYR A 9 3.05 9.21 -17.32
CA TYR A 9 3.90 10.37 -17.03
C TYR A 9 5.16 10.35 -17.89
N GLU A 10 5.06 10.86 -19.10
CA GLU A 10 6.23 11.16 -19.97
C GLU A 10 7.10 12.33 -19.47
N GLY A 11 6.91 12.76 -18.23
CA GLY A 11 7.62 13.88 -17.62
C GLY A 11 8.50 13.50 -16.45
N GLY A 12 8.80 12.23 -16.22
CA GLY A 12 9.81 11.82 -15.25
C GLY A 12 11.15 12.41 -15.65
N LEU A 13 11.62 13.41 -14.87
CA LEU A 13 12.98 13.89 -14.96
C LEU A 13 13.90 12.70 -14.67
N ILE A 14 14.28 11.98 -15.70
CA ILE A 14 15.52 11.23 -15.66
C ILE A 14 16.57 12.30 -15.39
N ASP A 15 17.16 12.27 -14.18
CA ASP A 15 18.31 13.11 -13.92
C ASP A 15 19.36 12.77 -14.97
N LYS A 16 19.55 13.69 -15.93
CA LYS A 16 20.51 13.53 -17.02
C LYS A 16 21.96 13.43 -16.50
N ASN A 17 22.17 13.67 -15.21
CA ASN A 17 23.46 13.55 -14.51
C ASN A 17 23.66 12.20 -13.83
N LEU A 18 22.65 11.35 -13.73
CA LEU A 18 22.90 9.95 -13.41
C LEU A 18 23.54 9.30 -14.65
N PRO A 19 24.67 8.57 -14.50
CA PRO A 19 25.32 7.94 -15.64
C PRO A 19 24.31 7.05 -16.36
N ALA A 20 23.92 7.46 -17.55
CA ALA A 20 23.01 6.72 -18.39
C ALA A 20 23.63 5.34 -18.62
N GLY A 21 23.01 4.28 -18.12
CA GLY A 21 23.42 2.92 -18.39
C GLY A 21 23.67 2.02 -17.18
N ILE A 22 23.86 2.54 -15.97
CA ILE A 22 24.11 1.67 -14.81
C ILE A 22 22.83 1.13 -14.19
N LEU A 23 21.72 1.87 -14.24
CA LEU A 23 20.43 1.50 -13.63
C LEU A 23 19.63 0.47 -14.45
N HIS A 24 19.85 0.34 -15.75
CA HIS A 24 19.05 -0.55 -16.60
C HIS A 24 19.57 -1.98 -16.73
N THR A 25 20.79 -2.26 -16.32
CA THR A 25 21.44 -3.57 -16.59
C THR A 25 21.06 -4.64 -15.58
N TYR A 26 20.62 -4.26 -14.37
CA TYR A 26 20.34 -5.18 -13.27
C TYR A 26 18.91 -5.16 -12.76
N GLU A 27 18.11 -4.17 -13.19
CA GLU A 27 16.72 -4.04 -12.78
C GLU A 27 15.85 -5.06 -13.52
N LYS A 28 15.15 -5.90 -12.76
CA LYS A 28 14.20 -6.88 -13.26
C LYS A 28 12.76 -6.37 -13.27
N ILE A 29 12.55 -5.16 -12.76
CA ILE A 29 11.26 -4.49 -12.65
C ILE A 29 11.35 -3.07 -13.19
N TRP A 30 10.24 -2.51 -13.66
CA TRP A 30 10.19 -1.11 -14.06
C TRP A 30 10.48 -0.20 -12.87
N THR A 31 11.47 0.67 -13.04
CA THR A 31 11.94 1.56 -11.99
C THR A 31 11.89 3.00 -12.47
N HIS A 32 11.29 3.87 -11.66
CA HIS A 32 11.29 5.31 -11.84
C HIS A 32 12.02 5.96 -10.68
N VAL A 33 13.06 6.71 -10.98
CA VAL A 33 13.87 7.43 -9.99
C VAL A 33 13.45 8.90 -9.96
N TYR A 34 13.21 9.41 -8.76
CA TYR A 34 12.85 10.81 -8.52
C TYR A 34 13.88 11.45 -7.60
N PRO A 35 14.23 12.73 -7.78
CA PRO A 35 15.20 13.42 -6.94
C PRO A 35 14.71 13.61 -5.49
N GLU A 36 13.39 13.59 -5.29
CA GLU A 36 12.77 13.78 -3.99
C GLU A 36 11.53 12.87 -3.83
N SER A 37 11.15 12.59 -2.59
CA SER A 37 9.98 11.77 -2.27
C SER A 37 8.65 12.39 -2.70
N ARG A 38 8.55 13.72 -2.70
CA ARG A 38 7.30 14.43 -3.02
C ARG A 38 6.86 14.26 -4.48
N PRO A 39 7.70 14.47 -5.51
CA PRO A 39 7.36 14.17 -6.89
C PRO A 39 6.99 12.69 -7.11
N ALA A 40 7.72 11.76 -6.48
CA ALA A 40 7.38 10.33 -6.53
C ALA A 40 5.99 10.06 -5.94
N SER A 41 5.67 10.64 -4.79
CA SER A 41 4.36 10.51 -4.15
C SER A 41 3.23 11.06 -5.03
N TYR A 42 3.47 12.16 -5.73
CA TYR A 42 2.48 12.73 -6.65
C TYR A 42 2.22 11.83 -7.86
N ALA A 43 3.27 11.27 -8.45
CA ALA A 43 3.14 10.34 -9.58
C ALA A 43 2.36 9.08 -9.17
N ILE A 44 2.63 8.52 -7.98
CA ILE A 44 1.87 7.38 -7.46
C ILE A 44 0.41 7.77 -7.15
N ALA A 45 0.18 8.97 -6.60
CA ALA A 45 -1.18 9.46 -6.35
C ALA A 45 -1.97 9.63 -7.65
N ASP A 46 -1.36 10.18 -8.71
CA ASP A 46 -1.98 10.28 -10.04
C ASP A 46 -2.36 8.90 -10.58
N PHE A 47 -1.47 7.93 -10.45
CA PHE A 47 -1.73 6.56 -10.85
C PHE A 47 -2.92 5.95 -10.09
N ILE A 48 -2.94 6.06 -8.76
CA ILE A 48 -4.02 5.50 -7.92
C ILE A 48 -5.35 6.18 -8.25
N VAL A 49 -5.37 7.50 -8.33
CA VAL A 49 -6.60 8.27 -8.65
C VAL A 49 -7.15 7.88 -10.01
N ASN A 50 -6.28 7.78 -11.03
CA ASN A 50 -6.70 7.35 -12.35
C ASN A 50 -7.24 5.90 -12.32
N ALA A 51 -6.55 4.99 -11.63
CA ALA A 51 -6.97 3.60 -11.53
C ALA A 51 -8.34 3.46 -10.84
N ILE A 52 -8.58 4.19 -9.74
CA ILE A 52 -9.89 4.21 -9.07
C ILE A 52 -10.98 4.78 -9.99
N ASN A 53 -10.71 5.90 -10.66
CA ASN A 53 -11.70 6.59 -11.49
C ASN A 53 -12.05 5.83 -12.78
N THR A 54 -11.15 4.98 -13.27
CA THR A 54 -11.35 4.18 -14.50
C THR A 54 -11.71 2.73 -14.21
N HIS A 55 -11.82 2.35 -12.92
CA HIS A 55 -12.19 1.00 -12.55
C HIS A 55 -13.65 0.71 -12.90
N GLU A 56 -13.86 -0.32 -13.71
CA GLU A 56 -15.20 -0.75 -14.10
C GLU A 56 -15.63 -1.97 -13.27
N GLY A 57 -16.70 -1.79 -12.52
CA GLY A 57 -17.38 -2.86 -11.77
C GLY A 57 -16.77 -3.17 -10.41
N GLY A 58 -17.62 -3.32 -9.41
CA GLY A 58 -17.24 -3.74 -8.07
C GLY A 58 -16.41 -2.74 -7.27
N LEU A 59 -15.67 -3.27 -6.30
CA LEU A 59 -14.76 -2.50 -5.45
C LEU A 59 -13.34 -2.52 -6.04
N TYR A 60 -12.69 -1.37 -6.11
CA TYR A 60 -11.25 -1.29 -6.37
C TYR A 60 -10.49 -1.69 -5.10
N ARG A 61 -9.71 -2.76 -5.17
CA ARG A 61 -9.07 -3.38 -4.02
C ARG A 61 -7.63 -2.89 -3.87
N LEU A 62 -7.42 -1.99 -2.90
CA LEU A 62 -6.17 -1.29 -2.67
C LEU A 62 -5.46 -1.82 -1.43
N GLY A 63 -4.32 -2.47 -1.62
CA GLY A 63 -3.43 -2.85 -0.53
C GLY A 63 -2.56 -1.66 -0.11
N LEU A 64 -2.51 -1.37 1.19
CA LEU A 64 -1.73 -0.27 1.75
C LEU A 64 -0.80 -0.74 2.86
N SER A 65 0.39 -0.16 2.91
CA SER A 65 1.32 -0.28 4.04
C SER A 65 1.33 0.99 4.86
N THR A 66 1.79 0.91 6.09
CA THR A 66 2.06 2.07 6.94
C THR A 66 3.56 2.34 7.02
N GLY A 67 3.92 3.50 7.55
CA GLY A 67 5.31 3.92 7.73
C GLY A 67 5.52 5.38 7.33
N SER A 68 6.75 5.85 7.44
CA SER A 68 7.10 7.24 7.06
C SER A 68 7.09 7.45 5.55
N THR A 69 7.48 6.43 4.79
CA THR A 69 7.60 6.51 3.32
C THR A 69 6.29 6.88 2.62
N PRO A 70 5.12 6.22 2.87
CA PRO A 70 3.89 6.56 2.19
C PRO A 70 3.14 7.78 2.74
N THR A 71 3.64 8.44 3.78
CA THR A 71 2.96 9.59 4.41
C THR A 71 2.66 10.71 3.40
N SER A 72 3.63 11.06 2.54
CA SER A 72 3.42 12.09 1.50
C SER A 72 2.37 11.66 0.47
N LEU A 73 2.34 10.39 0.11
CA LEU A 73 1.33 9.82 -0.79
C LEU A 73 -0.07 9.92 -0.17
N TYR A 74 -0.24 9.52 1.09
CA TYR A 74 -1.55 9.55 1.76
C TYR A 74 -2.08 10.96 1.94
N ASN A 75 -1.20 11.91 2.29
CA ASN A 75 -1.57 13.33 2.34
C ASN A 75 -2.03 13.85 0.96
N GLU A 76 -1.36 13.42 -0.10
CA GLU A 76 -1.74 13.80 -1.47
C GLU A 76 -3.07 13.17 -1.90
N LEU A 77 -3.31 11.89 -1.60
CA LEU A 77 -4.59 11.24 -1.86
C LEU A 77 -5.75 11.93 -1.13
N ALA A 78 -5.56 12.26 0.16
CA ALA A 78 -6.53 13.02 0.94
C ALA A 78 -6.77 14.42 0.36
N ARG A 79 -5.73 15.08 -0.18
CA ARG A 79 -5.88 16.36 -0.88
C ARG A 79 -6.71 16.19 -2.17
N ARG A 80 -6.40 15.16 -2.99
CA ARG A 80 -7.14 14.87 -4.22
C ARG A 80 -8.62 14.58 -3.95
N TYR A 81 -8.92 13.88 -2.87
CA TYR A 81 -10.29 13.66 -2.43
C TYR A 81 -10.99 15.00 -2.09
N ARG A 82 -10.38 15.85 -1.27
CA ARG A 82 -10.94 17.18 -0.92
C ARG A 82 -11.16 18.06 -2.16
N ASP A 83 -10.29 17.94 -3.16
CA ASP A 83 -10.40 18.67 -4.42
C ASP A 83 -11.45 18.05 -5.39
N GLY A 84 -12.18 17.01 -4.97
CA GLY A 84 -13.21 16.33 -5.76
C GLY A 84 -12.64 15.53 -6.95
N LYS A 85 -11.36 15.15 -6.93
CA LYS A 85 -10.70 14.43 -8.02
C LYS A 85 -10.88 12.91 -7.93
N VAL A 86 -11.26 12.40 -6.78
CA VAL A 86 -11.45 10.96 -6.51
C VAL A 86 -12.45 10.77 -5.39
N SER A 87 -13.20 9.64 -5.40
CA SER A 87 -14.02 9.17 -4.30
C SER A 87 -13.56 7.77 -3.91
N PHE A 88 -13.50 7.50 -2.61
CA PHE A 88 -13.12 6.19 -2.07
C PHE A 88 -14.33 5.33 -1.71
N LYS A 89 -15.56 5.74 -2.05
CA LYS A 89 -16.80 4.97 -1.77
C LYS A 89 -16.80 3.56 -2.33
N ASN A 90 -16.16 3.39 -3.50
CA ASN A 90 -16.04 2.10 -4.17
C ASN A 90 -14.62 1.53 -4.06
N VAL A 91 -13.89 1.89 -3.02
CA VAL A 91 -12.57 1.33 -2.71
C VAL A 91 -12.68 0.40 -1.52
N GLU A 92 -12.03 -0.75 -1.59
CA GLU A 92 -11.75 -1.65 -0.47
C GLU A 92 -10.27 -1.52 -0.13
N VAL A 93 -9.95 -1.23 1.13
CA VAL A 93 -8.56 -1.13 1.60
C VAL A 93 -8.20 -2.34 2.43
N VAL A 94 -7.04 -2.94 2.13
CA VAL A 94 -6.44 -4.02 2.90
C VAL A 94 -5.05 -3.59 3.38
N SER A 95 -4.82 -3.54 4.70
CA SER A 95 -3.49 -3.33 5.26
C SER A 95 -2.69 -4.62 5.24
N ILE A 96 -1.38 -4.52 4.98
CA ILE A 96 -0.52 -5.70 4.84
C ILE A 96 -0.02 -6.27 6.16
N ASP A 97 -0.02 -5.48 7.22
CA ASP A 97 0.53 -5.87 8.53
C ASP A 97 -0.14 -5.16 9.70
N GLU A 98 0.02 -5.73 10.91
CA GLU A 98 -0.27 -5.10 12.19
C GLU A 98 0.64 -5.71 13.26
N TYR A 99 0.91 -4.97 14.33
CA TYR A 99 1.55 -5.51 15.53
C TYR A 99 0.60 -6.42 16.32
N TYR A 100 1.16 -7.40 17.00
CA TYR A 100 0.41 -8.32 17.83
C TYR A 100 1.20 -8.70 19.09
N PRO A 101 0.61 -8.65 20.29
CA PRO A 101 -0.70 -8.05 20.59
C PRO A 101 -0.63 -6.52 20.59
N ILE A 102 -1.71 -5.85 20.17
CA ILE A 102 -1.80 -4.38 20.20
C ILE A 102 -3.24 -3.91 20.26
N ASP A 103 -3.50 -2.83 21.00
CA ASP A 103 -4.75 -2.09 20.93
C ASP A 103 -4.84 -1.31 19.61
N ARG A 104 -6.03 -1.28 19.01
CA ARG A 104 -6.28 -0.60 17.74
C ARG A 104 -5.99 0.90 17.80
N ASP A 105 -6.22 1.52 18.96
CA ASP A 105 -6.06 2.95 19.19
C ASP A 105 -4.65 3.32 19.68
N ALA A 106 -3.78 2.34 19.90
CA ALA A 106 -2.40 2.60 20.28
C ALA A 106 -1.67 3.37 19.17
N ALA A 107 -0.90 4.40 19.54
CA ALA A 107 -0.22 5.29 18.59
C ALA A 107 0.73 4.57 17.61
N GLN A 108 1.25 3.41 17.97
CA GLN A 108 2.09 2.57 17.11
C GLN A 108 1.30 1.58 16.24
N SER A 109 0.00 1.34 16.54
CA SER A 109 -0.86 0.46 15.73
C SER A 109 -0.90 0.92 14.28
N ARG A 110 -0.86 -0.04 13.37
CA ARG A 110 -1.03 0.22 11.93
C ARG A 110 -2.44 0.71 11.64
N ASN A 111 -3.43 0.17 12.37
CA ASN A 111 -4.81 0.64 12.31
C ASN A 111 -4.90 2.13 12.60
N HIS A 112 -4.42 2.56 13.77
CA HIS A 112 -4.42 3.97 14.18
C HIS A 112 -3.73 4.85 13.13
N ARG A 113 -2.52 4.48 12.72
CA ARG A 113 -1.72 5.26 11.77
C ARG A 113 -2.35 5.38 10.38
N LEU A 114 -2.98 4.32 9.87
CA LEU A 114 -3.61 4.36 8.56
C LEU A 114 -4.90 5.19 8.58
N HIS A 115 -5.65 5.12 9.67
CA HIS A 115 -6.81 5.99 9.91
C HIS A 115 -6.37 7.45 9.95
N GLU A 116 -5.39 7.80 10.79
CA GLU A 116 -4.87 9.16 10.89
C GLU A 116 -4.27 9.67 9.57
N ALA A 117 -3.56 8.82 8.82
CA ALA A 117 -2.90 9.24 7.59
C ALA A 117 -3.87 9.46 6.43
N LEU A 118 -4.90 8.60 6.27
CA LEU A 118 -5.76 8.59 5.09
C LEU A 118 -7.23 8.29 5.40
N LEU A 119 -7.55 7.19 6.10
CA LEU A 119 -8.90 6.61 6.05
C LEU A 119 -9.97 7.53 6.64
N ASP A 120 -9.65 8.30 7.70
CA ASP A 120 -10.56 9.27 8.30
C ASP A 120 -10.68 10.59 7.49
N LYS A 121 -9.88 10.74 6.43
CA LYS A 121 -9.85 11.95 5.61
C LYS A 121 -10.56 11.80 4.26
N VAL A 122 -11.10 10.61 3.98
CA VAL A 122 -11.75 10.25 2.73
C VAL A 122 -13.10 9.56 2.98
N ASP A 123 -13.90 9.38 1.92
CA ASP A 123 -15.26 8.83 2.00
C ASP A 123 -15.33 7.30 1.88
N ILE A 124 -14.28 6.60 2.29
CA ILE A 124 -14.28 5.13 2.31
C ILE A 124 -15.33 4.59 3.29
N ARG A 125 -16.02 3.51 2.92
CA ARG A 125 -16.98 2.84 3.79
C ARG A 125 -16.25 1.99 4.83
N LYS A 126 -16.69 2.01 6.08
CA LYS A 126 -16.05 1.26 7.18
C LYS A 126 -15.98 -0.24 6.93
N GLU A 127 -17.02 -0.80 6.31
CA GLU A 127 -17.09 -2.22 5.93
C GLU A 127 -16.06 -2.63 4.87
N ASN A 128 -15.46 -1.67 4.17
CA ASN A 128 -14.46 -1.88 3.15
C ASN A 128 -13.02 -1.69 3.67
N ILE A 129 -12.84 -1.56 4.98
CA ILE A 129 -11.53 -1.39 5.60
C ILE A 129 -11.16 -2.70 6.30
N HIS A 130 -10.07 -3.32 5.86
CA HIS A 130 -9.55 -4.57 6.41
C HIS A 130 -8.11 -4.37 6.88
N ILE A 131 -7.93 -4.32 8.18
CA ILE A 131 -6.63 -4.22 8.84
C ILE A 131 -6.53 -5.41 9.79
N PRO A 132 -5.39 -6.12 9.87
CA PRO A 132 -5.25 -7.23 10.79
C PRO A 132 -5.60 -6.84 12.22
N ASP A 133 -6.27 -7.72 12.95
CA ASP A 133 -6.72 -7.44 14.30
C ASP A 133 -5.66 -7.86 15.32
N GLY A 134 -5.01 -6.87 15.92
CA GLY A 134 -3.99 -7.07 16.98
C GLY A 134 -4.55 -7.33 18.36
N THR A 135 -5.88 -7.36 18.55
CA THR A 135 -6.52 -7.51 19.88
C THR A 135 -6.96 -8.94 20.20
N LEU A 136 -6.83 -9.85 19.24
CA LEU A 136 -7.27 -11.23 19.36
C LEU A 136 -6.50 -12.00 20.45
N SER A 137 -7.13 -13.01 21.03
CA SER A 137 -6.42 -13.99 21.86
C SER A 137 -5.49 -14.86 20.99
N GLU A 138 -4.50 -15.50 21.60
CA GLU A 138 -3.57 -16.37 20.89
C GLU A 138 -4.28 -17.51 20.16
N GLU A 139 -5.36 -18.06 20.77
CA GLU A 139 -6.16 -19.14 20.20
C GLU A 139 -6.95 -18.72 18.96
N GLU A 140 -7.34 -17.45 18.88
CA GLU A 140 -8.11 -16.89 17.75
C GLU A 140 -7.24 -16.52 16.54
N THR A 141 -5.93 -16.28 16.75
CA THR A 141 -5.05 -15.78 15.66
C THR A 141 -4.95 -16.73 14.48
N GLY A 142 -4.84 -18.04 14.72
CA GLY A 142 -4.72 -19.03 13.65
C GLY A 142 -5.92 -19.04 12.69
N PRO A 143 -7.16 -19.26 13.18
CA PRO A 143 -8.36 -19.18 12.36
C PRO A 143 -8.55 -17.82 11.68
N TYR A 144 -8.24 -16.73 12.39
CA TYR A 144 -8.32 -15.38 11.85
C TYR A 144 -7.36 -15.16 10.67
N CYS A 145 -6.09 -15.57 10.77
CA CYS A 145 -5.12 -15.46 9.69
C CYS A 145 -5.59 -16.14 8.39
N ILE A 146 -6.25 -17.30 8.50
CA ILE A 146 -6.83 -18.01 7.34
C ILE A 146 -7.94 -17.18 6.69
N GLN A 147 -8.80 -16.56 7.50
CA GLN A 147 -9.88 -15.70 7.01
C GLN A 147 -9.33 -14.41 6.39
N PHE A 148 -8.31 -13.81 7.01
CA PHE A 148 -7.68 -12.59 6.51
C PHE A 148 -6.96 -12.82 5.17
N ASP A 149 -6.35 -13.99 4.97
CA ASP A 149 -5.76 -14.37 3.68
C ASP A 149 -6.77 -14.24 2.52
N ALA A 150 -8.03 -14.58 2.75
CA ALA A 150 -9.07 -14.45 1.74
C ALA A 150 -9.35 -12.96 1.39
N LYS A 151 -9.22 -12.05 2.35
CA LYS A 151 -9.33 -10.60 2.16
C LYS A 151 -8.12 -10.04 1.42
N ALA A 152 -6.92 -10.54 1.71
CA ALA A 152 -5.68 -10.08 1.10
C ALA A 152 -5.43 -10.57 -0.34
N ARG A 153 -6.30 -11.45 -0.86
CA ARG A 153 -6.19 -11.94 -2.24
C ARG A 153 -6.81 -10.97 -3.25
N ASN A 154 -6.32 -11.06 -4.49
CA ASN A 154 -6.90 -10.35 -5.65
C ASN A 154 -6.94 -8.83 -5.45
N LEU A 155 -5.87 -8.25 -4.90
CA LEU A 155 -5.69 -6.81 -4.89
C LEU A 155 -5.48 -6.30 -6.31
N ASP A 156 -6.11 -5.18 -6.65
CA ASP A 156 -5.90 -4.49 -7.93
C ASP A 156 -4.57 -3.74 -7.91
N LEU A 157 -4.20 -3.20 -6.76
CA LEU A 157 -2.93 -2.52 -6.54
C LEU A 157 -2.47 -2.74 -5.09
N LEU A 158 -1.17 -2.93 -4.91
CA LEU A 158 -0.52 -2.94 -3.60
C LEU A 158 0.56 -1.86 -3.53
N VAL A 159 0.42 -0.94 -2.58
CA VAL A 159 1.46 0.04 -2.22
C VAL A 159 2.23 -0.47 -1.02
N MET A 160 3.53 -0.68 -1.20
CA MET A 160 4.39 -1.20 -0.15
C MET A 160 5.75 -0.51 -0.18
N GLY A 161 6.42 -0.49 0.98
CA GLY A 161 7.82 -0.11 1.10
C GLY A 161 8.71 -1.35 1.16
N VAL A 162 9.98 -1.15 0.83
CA VAL A 162 11.03 -2.16 1.01
C VAL A 162 11.94 -1.69 2.13
N GLY A 163 12.16 -2.52 3.14
CA GLY A 163 13.06 -2.20 4.24
C GLY A 163 14.54 -2.37 3.87
N GLU A 164 15.43 -1.95 4.74
CA GLU A 164 16.89 -1.95 4.51
C GLU A 164 17.45 -3.34 4.22
N GLN A 165 16.83 -4.39 4.72
CA GLN A 165 17.21 -5.79 4.50
C GLN A 165 16.41 -6.45 3.37
N GLY A 166 15.64 -5.69 2.60
CA GLY A 166 14.79 -6.19 1.53
C GLY A 166 13.44 -6.75 1.98
N GLN A 167 13.09 -6.61 3.26
CA GLN A 167 11.80 -7.08 3.77
C GLN A 167 10.65 -6.17 3.30
N VAL A 168 9.45 -6.77 3.17
CA VAL A 168 8.19 -6.08 2.88
C VAL A 168 7.22 -6.33 4.04
N GLY A 169 6.75 -5.26 4.68
CA GLY A 169 6.01 -5.36 5.93
C GLY A 169 6.85 -6.10 6.98
N PHE A 170 6.24 -7.07 7.65
CA PHE A 170 6.93 -7.95 8.60
C PHE A 170 7.39 -9.28 7.97
N ASN A 171 7.48 -9.36 6.64
CA ASN A 171 8.01 -10.54 5.95
C ASN A 171 9.53 -10.44 5.82
N GLU A 172 10.22 -11.02 6.80
CA GLU A 172 11.67 -11.07 6.89
C GLU A 172 12.26 -12.32 6.17
N ALA A 173 13.56 -12.52 6.32
CA ALA A 173 14.27 -13.67 5.76
C ALA A 173 13.57 -14.99 6.10
N GLY A 174 13.40 -15.85 5.08
CA GLY A 174 12.64 -17.10 5.17
C GLY A 174 11.19 -16.99 4.67
N SER A 175 10.69 -15.78 4.45
CA SER A 175 9.40 -15.57 3.76
C SER A 175 9.56 -15.75 2.25
N ASN A 176 8.50 -16.19 1.57
CA ASN A 176 8.46 -16.35 0.12
C ASN A 176 7.04 -16.09 -0.42
N GLU A 177 6.86 -16.19 -1.73
CA GLU A 177 5.59 -15.92 -2.40
C GLU A 177 4.43 -16.86 -2.00
N LYS A 178 4.72 -17.99 -1.34
CA LYS A 178 3.71 -18.94 -0.85
C LYS A 178 3.38 -18.73 0.63
N THR A 179 4.12 -17.83 1.28
CA THR A 179 3.89 -17.52 2.69
C THR A 179 2.52 -16.88 2.89
N ARG A 180 1.80 -17.37 3.90
CA ARG A 180 0.44 -16.94 4.25
C ARG A 180 0.46 -15.97 5.41
N THR A 181 -0.68 -15.32 5.66
CA THR A 181 -0.89 -14.50 6.86
C THR A 181 -0.60 -15.30 8.11
N ARG A 182 0.21 -14.76 8.99
CA ARG A 182 0.68 -15.43 10.20
C ARG A 182 1.20 -14.42 11.22
N VAL A 183 1.30 -14.84 12.48
CA VAL A 183 2.07 -14.14 13.50
C VAL A 183 3.56 -14.44 13.29
N VAL A 184 4.40 -13.41 13.40
CA VAL A 184 5.86 -13.51 13.33
C VAL A 184 6.48 -12.79 14.53
N ARG A 185 7.69 -13.20 14.90
CA ARG A 185 8.52 -12.43 15.83
C ARG A 185 9.40 -11.50 15.00
N LEU A 186 9.52 -10.26 15.47
CA LEU A 186 10.43 -9.23 14.96
C LEU A 186 11.70 -9.20 15.79
#